data_f5c22e3926488819712cd514ecbfe5b1
#
_entry.id   f5c22e3926488819712cd514ecbfe5b1
#
_cell.length_a   1.000
_cell.length_b   1.000
_cell.length_c   1.000
_cell.angle_alpha   90.00
_cell.angle_beta   90.00
_cell.angle_gamma   90.00
#
_symmetry.space_group_name_H-M   'P 1'
#
loop_
_entity.id
_entity.type
_entity.pdbx_description
1 polymer ?
#
loop_
_entity_poly.entity_id
_entity_poly.type
_entity_poly.pdbx_seq_one_letter_code
_entity_poly.pdbx_strand_id
1 'polypeptide(L)'
;MSNRGRSRDLVGTGLPAVTPFVRLTRVHALMVAGETTMAIALADSLFLSITPDAARTKVILFLAVSMAPFAVVAPLVGPLIDRMKGGQRAVVILVGVLRAVVLLAMARYLDSLTLFPLAFAALILGKTYAIAKSALVPTIVGDEEKLVASNSKLGQVAGLTGFAMAIPAGALQLISSQATLTLGALAYIAAALNARRLPKMAITTSDPTQLETDELHSPNVVHAANAMRVLRGIVGFMFFHLAFWLRGEDAGTAWFGFAIGMSGLATLTSNFVGPWLRSRMRESTMLMSALVSIAVVGCIATWYNRVVGGIILAAVVNAAAAIGRLAFESTVQSGAPDANRGRAFARFETQNQMAWVMGGLVPVAISPSGAFGFAIVAVVGIVGAVAFVRSGGISLRSRDVRATNRGHRPR
;
A
#
# COMPACT_ATOMS: atom_id res chain seq x y z
N MET A 1 4.11 -66.73 -15.45
CA MET A 1 5.24 -66.01 -16.09
C MET A 1 5.07 -64.52 -15.76
N SER A 2 5.91 -64.05 -14.85
CA SER A 2 5.87 -62.74 -14.24
C SER A 2 6.57 -61.72 -15.15
N ASN A 3 5.88 -60.63 -15.50
CA ASN A 3 6.51 -59.51 -16.23
C ASN A 3 6.60 -58.30 -15.27
N ARG A 4 7.73 -58.22 -14.56
CA ARG A 4 8.09 -57.03 -13.76
C ARG A 4 8.64 -55.95 -14.69
N GLY A 5 7.78 -55.01 -15.11
CA GLY A 5 8.18 -53.78 -15.72
C GLY A 5 8.88 -52.86 -14.70
N ARG A 6 10.20 -52.72 -14.82
CA ARG A 6 11.01 -51.71 -14.11
C ARG A 6 10.65 -50.33 -14.60
N SER A 7 9.91 -49.55 -13.82
CA SER A 7 9.88 -48.11 -13.96
C SER A 7 11.24 -47.56 -13.55
N ARG A 8 12.02 -47.13 -14.56
CA ARG A 8 13.22 -46.34 -14.31
C ARG A 8 12.76 -44.96 -13.83
N ASP A 9 12.93 -44.69 -12.53
CA ASP A 9 12.88 -43.37 -11.98
C ASP A 9 14.02 -42.54 -12.59
N LEU A 10 13.67 -41.71 -13.59
CA LEU A 10 14.52 -40.65 -14.05
C LEU A 10 14.59 -39.60 -12.95
N VAL A 11 15.66 -39.67 -12.14
CA VAL A 11 16.06 -38.62 -11.23
C VAL A 11 16.38 -37.39 -12.10
N GLY A 12 15.36 -36.59 -12.32
CA GLY A 12 15.49 -35.28 -12.92
C GLY A 12 16.23 -34.36 -11.94
N THR A 13 17.44 -33.96 -12.30
CA THR A 13 18.18 -32.84 -11.69
C THR A 13 17.45 -31.52 -11.98
N GLY A 14 16.21 -31.39 -11.51
CA GLY A 14 15.42 -30.19 -11.64
C GLY A 14 15.68 -29.26 -10.47
N LEU A 15 16.32 -28.14 -10.72
CA LEU A 15 16.27 -26.99 -9.82
C LEU A 15 14.81 -26.79 -9.35
N PRO A 16 14.54 -26.55 -8.04
CA PRO A 16 13.19 -26.46 -7.53
C PRO A 16 12.39 -25.42 -8.33
N ALA A 17 11.26 -25.84 -8.87
CA ALA A 17 10.44 -24.99 -9.73
C ALA A 17 10.06 -23.71 -8.97
N VAL A 18 10.42 -22.55 -9.50
CA VAL A 18 10.15 -21.24 -8.88
C VAL A 18 8.64 -21.08 -8.70
N THR A 19 8.19 -20.98 -7.47
CA THR A 19 6.75 -20.88 -7.15
C THR A 19 6.10 -19.63 -7.77
N PRO A 20 4.80 -19.64 -8.07
CA PRO A 20 4.09 -18.47 -8.58
C PRO A 20 4.24 -17.24 -7.68
N PHE A 21 4.29 -17.43 -6.37
CA PHE A 21 4.49 -16.34 -5.41
C PHE A 21 5.90 -15.72 -5.51
N VAL A 22 6.94 -16.51 -5.69
CA VAL A 22 8.31 -16.00 -5.90
C VAL A 22 8.40 -15.20 -7.22
N ARG A 23 7.66 -15.62 -8.27
CA ARG A 23 7.58 -14.85 -9.51
C ARG A 23 6.90 -13.51 -9.30
N LEU A 24 5.80 -13.46 -8.57
CA LEU A 24 5.11 -12.22 -8.20
C LEU A 24 6.03 -11.30 -7.36
N THR A 25 6.77 -11.86 -6.41
CA THR A 25 7.72 -11.13 -5.56
C THR A 25 8.83 -10.47 -6.39
N ARG A 26 9.37 -11.16 -7.39
CA ARG A 26 10.38 -10.58 -8.32
C ARG A 26 9.80 -9.45 -9.16
N VAL A 27 8.61 -9.64 -9.71
CA VAL A 27 7.91 -8.58 -10.45
C VAL A 27 7.67 -7.37 -9.55
N HIS A 28 7.25 -7.60 -8.32
CA HIS A 28 6.99 -6.52 -7.35
C HIS A 28 8.27 -5.76 -6.98
N ALA A 29 9.38 -6.44 -6.75
CA ALA A 29 10.68 -5.81 -6.53
C ALA A 29 11.08 -4.88 -7.70
N LEU A 30 10.97 -5.36 -8.93
CA LEU A 30 11.30 -4.57 -10.11
C LEU A 30 10.37 -3.36 -10.30
N MET A 31 9.08 -3.51 -10.00
CA MET A 31 8.13 -2.39 -10.01
C MET A 31 8.48 -1.33 -8.96
N VAL A 32 8.86 -1.75 -7.75
CA VAL A 32 9.30 -0.84 -6.68
C VAL A 32 10.63 -0.17 -7.05
N ALA A 33 11.57 -0.88 -7.66
CA ALA A 33 12.83 -0.31 -8.12
C ALA A 33 12.59 0.85 -9.10
N GLY A 34 11.72 0.66 -10.11
CA GLY A 34 11.34 1.73 -11.04
C GLY A 34 10.60 2.90 -10.36
N GLU A 35 9.79 2.63 -9.34
CA GLU A 35 9.10 3.68 -8.59
C GLU A 35 10.06 4.51 -7.74
N THR A 36 11.03 3.87 -7.09
CA THR A 36 12.08 4.55 -6.31
C THR A 36 12.95 5.45 -7.19
N THR A 37 13.37 4.98 -8.37
CA THR A 37 14.15 5.80 -9.31
C THR A 37 13.37 7.01 -9.79
N MET A 38 12.07 6.84 -10.13
CA MET A 38 11.20 7.94 -10.51
C MET A 38 11.06 8.96 -9.37
N ALA A 39 10.83 8.50 -8.14
CA ALA A 39 10.69 9.38 -6.99
C ALA A 39 11.95 10.22 -6.74
N ILE A 40 13.13 9.61 -6.85
CA ILE A 40 14.43 10.30 -6.69
C ILE A 40 14.64 11.31 -7.81
N ALA A 41 14.40 10.93 -9.06
CA ALA A 41 14.57 11.83 -10.20
C ALA A 41 13.65 13.06 -10.15
N LEU A 42 12.43 12.91 -9.60
CA LEU A 42 11.47 14.00 -9.49
C LEU A 42 11.63 14.81 -8.20
N ALA A 43 12.29 14.29 -7.18
CA ALA A 43 12.45 14.99 -5.91
C ALA A 43 13.15 16.36 -6.08
N ASP A 44 14.13 16.41 -6.95
CA ASP A 44 14.89 17.64 -7.25
C ASP A 44 14.07 18.65 -8.08
N SER A 45 13.29 18.16 -9.04
CA SER A 45 12.59 19.02 -10.01
C SER A 45 11.33 19.70 -9.48
N LEU A 46 10.61 19.07 -8.52
CA LEU A 46 9.27 19.50 -8.11
C LEU A 46 9.19 20.04 -6.67
N PHE A 47 10.12 19.68 -5.78
CA PHE A 47 9.94 19.92 -4.35
C PHE A 47 10.95 20.87 -3.70
N LEU A 48 12.15 21.03 -4.24
CA LEU A 48 13.20 21.83 -3.62
C LEU A 48 13.20 23.32 -4.01
N SER A 49 12.49 23.71 -5.07
CA SER A 49 12.49 25.09 -5.59
C SER A 49 11.36 26.00 -5.09
N ILE A 50 10.57 25.59 -4.08
CA ILE A 50 9.34 26.28 -3.69
C ILE A 50 9.54 27.16 -2.46
N THR A 51 9.32 28.48 -2.58
CA THR A 51 9.28 29.43 -1.47
C THR A 51 8.10 29.17 -0.51
N PRO A 52 8.22 29.47 0.81
CA PRO A 52 7.21 29.13 1.82
C PRO A 52 5.80 29.63 1.54
N ASP A 53 5.63 30.86 1.04
CA ASP A 53 4.31 31.45 0.80
C ASP A 53 3.62 30.90 -0.46
N ALA A 54 4.40 30.55 -1.49
CA ALA A 54 3.89 29.85 -2.66
C ALA A 54 3.62 28.36 -2.36
N ALA A 55 4.15 27.82 -1.24
CA ALA A 55 4.04 26.41 -0.89
C ALA A 55 2.61 25.98 -0.59
N ARG A 56 1.82 26.80 0.13
CA ARG A 56 0.46 26.43 0.54
C ARG A 56 -0.46 26.19 -0.67
N THR A 57 -0.52 27.14 -1.59
CA THR A 57 -1.32 27.02 -2.82
C THR A 57 -0.85 25.87 -3.71
N LYS A 58 0.48 25.71 -3.85
CA LYS A 58 1.06 24.60 -4.63
C LYS A 58 0.83 23.23 -3.98
N VAL A 59 0.86 23.14 -2.64
CA VAL A 59 0.54 21.89 -1.93
C VAL A 59 -0.95 21.57 -2.06
N ILE A 60 -1.85 22.55 -1.97
CA ILE A 60 -3.28 22.34 -2.23
C ILE A 60 -3.49 21.85 -3.67
N LEU A 61 -2.84 22.48 -4.65
CA LEU A 61 -2.90 22.05 -6.04
C LEU A 61 -2.31 20.64 -6.22
N PHE A 62 -1.17 20.34 -5.59
CA PHE A 62 -0.58 19.00 -5.59
C PHE A 62 -1.55 17.97 -5.00
N LEU A 63 -2.20 18.26 -3.88
CA LEU A 63 -3.21 17.38 -3.27
C LEU A 63 -4.42 17.20 -4.19
N ALA A 64 -4.90 18.26 -4.81
CA ALA A 64 -6.00 18.21 -5.77
C ALA A 64 -5.63 17.37 -7.01
N VAL A 65 -4.45 17.60 -7.58
CA VAL A 65 -3.93 16.82 -8.72
C VAL A 65 -3.67 15.35 -8.31
N SER A 66 -3.22 15.08 -7.08
CA SER A 66 -3.03 13.70 -6.60
C SER A 66 -4.34 12.93 -6.45
N MET A 67 -5.49 13.63 -6.38
CA MET A 67 -6.82 13.02 -6.37
C MET A 67 -7.35 12.69 -7.77
N ALA A 68 -6.94 13.46 -8.78
CA ALA A 68 -7.45 13.29 -10.12
C ALA A 68 -7.26 11.85 -10.69
N PRO A 69 -6.12 11.14 -10.44
CA PRO A 69 -5.98 9.75 -10.85
C PRO A 69 -7.10 8.84 -10.33
N PHE A 70 -7.62 9.11 -9.13
CA PHE A 70 -8.65 8.27 -8.51
C PHE A 70 -10.05 8.52 -9.09
N ALA A 71 -10.32 9.71 -9.62
CA ALA A 71 -11.52 9.96 -10.41
C ALA A 71 -11.56 9.11 -11.69
N VAL A 72 -10.37 8.78 -12.23
CA VAL A 72 -10.22 7.94 -13.43
C VAL A 72 -10.09 6.46 -13.05
N VAL A 73 -9.29 6.14 -12.04
CA VAL A 73 -8.97 4.76 -11.64
C VAL A 73 -10.20 4.03 -11.11
N ALA A 74 -10.99 4.65 -10.25
CA ALA A 74 -12.14 3.99 -9.65
C ALA A 74 -13.18 3.52 -10.67
N PRO A 75 -13.66 4.35 -11.62
CA PRO A 75 -14.67 3.95 -12.58
C PRO A 75 -14.14 3.14 -13.77
N LEU A 76 -12.88 3.30 -14.14
CA LEU A 76 -12.35 2.72 -15.38
C LEU A 76 -11.42 1.53 -15.14
N VAL A 77 -10.51 1.63 -14.17
CA VAL A 77 -9.44 0.63 -14.01
C VAL A 77 -9.96 -0.66 -13.38
N GLY A 78 -10.86 -0.59 -12.39
CA GLY A 78 -11.46 -1.76 -11.79
C GLY A 78 -12.16 -2.65 -12.83
N PRO A 79 -13.18 -2.16 -13.53
CA PRO A 79 -13.87 -2.90 -14.59
C PRO A 79 -12.96 -3.31 -15.77
N LEU A 80 -11.94 -2.50 -16.09
CA LEU A 80 -10.98 -2.83 -17.15
C LEU A 80 -10.12 -4.04 -16.75
N ILE A 81 -9.62 -4.06 -15.51
CA ILE A 81 -8.87 -5.21 -14.98
C ILE A 81 -9.70 -6.48 -15.05
N ASP A 82 -10.97 -6.39 -14.70
CA ASP A 82 -11.90 -7.54 -14.66
C ASP A 82 -12.28 -8.04 -16.06
N ARG A 83 -12.23 -7.18 -17.10
CA ARG A 83 -12.60 -7.53 -18.50
C ARG A 83 -11.44 -7.94 -19.40
N MET A 84 -10.20 -7.72 -19.02
CA MET A 84 -9.05 -7.98 -19.88
C MET A 84 -8.81 -9.48 -20.10
N LYS A 85 -8.77 -9.91 -21.38
CA LYS A 85 -8.36 -11.26 -21.76
C LYS A 85 -6.94 -11.54 -21.28
N GLY A 86 -6.77 -12.51 -20.38
CA GLY A 86 -5.49 -12.83 -19.72
C GLY A 86 -5.37 -12.27 -18.29
N GLY A 87 -6.42 -11.57 -17.81
CA GLY A 87 -6.62 -11.20 -16.42
C GLY A 87 -5.56 -10.23 -15.89
N GLN A 88 -5.42 -10.25 -14.58
CA GLN A 88 -4.48 -9.38 -13.84
C GLN A 88 -3.03 -9.51 -14.35
N ARG A 89 -2.62 -10.67 -14.90
CA ARG A 89 -1.30 -10.82 -15.51
C ARG A 89 -1.10 -9.89 -16.70
N ALA A 90 -2.09 -9.79 -17.61
CA ALA A 90 -2.02 -8.93 -18.78
C ALA A 90 -1.96 -7.46 -18.35
N VAL A 91 -2.71 -7.08 -17.31
CA VAL A 91 -2.65 -5.74 -16.71
C VAL A 91 -1.26 -5.44 -16.19
N VAL A 92 -0.64 -6.35 -15.42
CA VAL A 92 0.72 -6.14 -14.87
C VAL A 92 1.75 -5.96 -15.98
N ILE A 93 1.67 -6.74 -17.06
CA ILE A 93 2.56 -6.61 -18.23
C ILE A 93 2.35 -5.24 -18.89
N LEU A 94 1.10 -4.89 -19.20
CA LEU A 94 0.75 -3.63 -19.86
C LEU A 94 1.21 -2.43 -19.03
N VAL A 95 0.93 -2.44 -17.75
CA VAL A 95 1.34 -1.37 -16.82
C VAL A 95 2.86 -1.25 -16.78
N GLY A 96 3.60 -2.37 -16.73
CA GLY A 96 5.06 -2.34 -16.76
C GLY A 96 5.60 -1.68 -18.03
N VAL A 97 5.05 -2.04 -19.19
CA VAL A 97 5.44 -1.43 -20.48
C VAL A 97 5.07 0.06 -20.51
N LEU A 98 3.84 0.41 -20.15
CA LEU A 98 3.40 1.80 -20.17
C LEU A 98 4.20 2.67 -19.20
N ARG A 99 4.53 2.18 -18.00
CA ARG A 99 5.38 2.90 -17.03
C ARG A 99 6.78 3.12 -17.58
N ALA A 100 7.35 2.14 -18.29
CA ALA A 100 8.66 2.30 -18.94
C ALA A 100 8.61 3.41 -20.01
N VAL A 101 7.59 3.40 -20.87
CA VAL A 101 7.39 4.45 -21.89
C VAL A 101 7.22 5.82 -21.24
N VAL A 102 6.41 5.92 -20.20
CA VAL A 102 6.20 7.18 -19.46
C VAL A 102 7.50 7.69 -18.85
N LEU A 103 8.33 6.84 -18.22
CA LEU A 103 9.61 7.27 -17.67
C LEU A 103 10.58 7.76 -18.74
N LEU A 104 10.65 7.08 -19.89
CA LEU A 104 11.47 7.53 -21.02
C LEU A 104 10.98 8.87 -21.59
N ALA A 105 9.66 9.05 -21.67
CA ALA A 105 9.08 10.35 -22.05
C ALA A 105 9.40 11.43 -21.00
N MET A 106 9.29 11.15 -19.69
CA MET A 106 9.68 12.06 -18.63
C MET A 106 11.16 12.45 -18.73
N ALA A 107 12.05 11.50 -19.01
CA ALA A 107 13.47 11.77 -19.21
C ALA A 107 13.73 12.75 -20.38
N ARG A 108 12.88 12.74 -21.39
CA ARG A 108 12.98 13.66 -22.54
C ARG A 108 12.39 15.05 -22.29
N TYR A 109 11.40 15.15 -21.39
CA TYR A 109 10.60 16.37 -21.17
C TYR A 109 10.68 16.89 -19.73
N LEU A 110 11.84 16.71 -19.04
CA LEU A 110 12.03 17.09 -17.62
C LEU A 110 11.75 18.58 -17.37
N ASP A 111 12.19 19.45 -18.28
CA ASP A 111 12.06 20.91 -18.13
C ASP A 111 10.80 21.47 -18.82
N SER A 112 9.91 20.60 -19.26
CA SER A 112 8.69 20.98 -20.00
C SER A 112 7.45 20.82 -19.12
N LEU A 113 6.42 21.62 -19.38
CA LEU A 113 5.09 21.46 -18.80
C LEU A 113 4.48 20.06 -19.09
N THR A 114 4.96 19.37 -20.11
CA THR A 114 4.58 17.97 -20.44
C THR A 114 4.95 17.00 -19.31
N LEU A 115 5.89 17.34 -18.43
CA LEU A 115 6.22 16.54 -17.25
C LEU A 115 5.00 16.30 -16.36
N PHE A 116 4.09 17.27 -16.19
CA PHE A 116 2.92 17.14 -15.33
C PHE A 116 1.94 16.04 -15.79
N PRO A 117 1.47 16.01 -17.05
CA PRO A 117 0.60 14.93 -17.53
C PRO A 117 1.32 13.58 -17.54
N LEU A 118 2.63 13.52 -17.76
CA LEU A 118 3.39 12.28 -17.68
C LEU A 118 3.48 11.78 -16.23
N ALA A 119 3.75 12.64 -15.26
CA ALA A 119 3.75 12.31 -13.83
C ALA A 119 2.35 11.83 -13.40
N PHE A 120 1.29 12.48 -13.88
CA PHE A 120 -0.07 12.05 -13.66
C PHE A 120 -0.35 10.64 -14.22
N ALA A 121 0.08 10.35 -15.43
CA ALA A 121 -0.02 9.02 -16.03
C ALA A 121 0.75 7.97 -15.22
N ALA A 122 1.96 8.31 -14.75
CA ALA A 122 2.75 7.43 -13.88
C ALA A 122 2.03 7.08 -12.57
N LEU A 123 1.34 8.06 -11.95
CA LEU A 123 0.54 7.85 -10.74
C LEU A 123 -0.64 6.91 -11.01
N ILE A 124 -1.40 7.12 -12.10
CA ILE A 124 -2.50 6.23 -12.50
C ILE A 124 -2.00 4.81 -12.68
N LEU A 125 -0.92 4.63 -13.43
CA LEU A 125 -0.34 3.32 -13.70
C LEU A 125 0.18 2.65 -12.43
N GLY A 126 0.76 3.42 -11.48
CA GLY A 126 1.18 2.94 -10.18
C GLY A 126 0.02 2.38 -9.37
N LYS A 127 -1.11 3.11 -9.33
CA LYS A 127 -2.32 2.66 -8.64
C LYS A 127 -2.97 1.46 -9.32
N THR A 128 -2.97 1.43 -10.65
CA THR A 128 -3.43 0.27 -11.44
C THR A 128 -2.63 -0.99 -11.10
N TYR A 129 -1.30 -0.87 -10.99
CA TYR A 129 -0.45 -1.98 -10.56
C TYR A 129 -0.78 -2.44 -9.13
N ALA A 130 -0.95 -1.50 -8.18
CA ALA A 130 -1.25 -1.84 -6.80
C ALA A 130 -2.55 -2.64 -6.68
N ILE A 131 -3.60 -2.23 -7.40
CA ILE A 131 -4.90 -2.93 -7.47
C ILE A 131 -4.73 -4.33 -8.07
N ALA A 132 -4.08 -4.44 -9.23
CA ALA A 132 -3.85 -5.72 -9.90
C ALA A 132 -3.03 -6.69 -9.03
N LYS A 133 -1.98 -6.19 -8.34
CA LYS A 133 -1.19 -6.96 -7.38
C LYS A 133 -2.06 -7.49 -6.22
N SER A 134 -2.86 -6.62 -5.60
CA SER A 134 -3.70 -7.01 -4.46
C SER A 134 -4.76 -8.05 -4.84
N ALA A 135 -5.26 -8.00 -6.08
CA ALA A 135 -6.17 -9.00 -6.62
C ALA A 135 -5.48 -10.34 -6.96
N LEU A 136 -4.18 -10.32 -7.33
CA LEU A 136 -3.40 -11.52 -7.65
C LEU A 136 -3.01 -12.35 -6.42
N VAL A 137 -2.75 -11.72 -5.29
CA VAL A 137 -2.22 -12.39 -4.08
C VAL A 137 -3.08 -13.57 -3.64
N PRO A 138 -4.40 -13.45 -3.41
CA PRO A 138 -5.20 -14.55 -2.89
C PRO A 138 -5.28 -15.73 -3.88
N THR A 139 -5.32 -15.44 -5.17
CA THR A 139 -5.37 -16.48 -6.20
C THR A 139 -4.05 -17.27 -6.34
N ILE A 140 -2.91 -16.62 -6.03
CA ILE A 140 -1.58 -17.27 -6.06
C ILE A 140 -1.32 -18.05 -4.77
N VAL A 141 -1.81 -17.53 -3.63
CA VAL A 141 -1.54 -18.10 -2.31
C VAL A 141 -2.49 -19.25 -1.99
N GLY A 142 -3.79 -19.11 -2.35
CA GLY A 142 -4.81 -20.16 -2.17
C GLY A 142 -5.18 -20.50 -0.72
N ASP A 143 -4.56 -19.86 0.27
CA ASP A 143 -4.70 -20.14 1.69
C ASP A 143 -4.91 -18.82 2.45
N GLU A 144 -6.08 -18.63 3.04
CA GLU A 144 -6.47 -17.40 3.72
C GLU A 144 -5.59 -17.10 4.93
N GLU A 145 -5.16 -18.12 5.67
CA GLU A 145 -4.30 -17.94 6.84
C GLU A 145 -2.92 -17.38 6.47
N LYS A 146 -2.47 -17.60 5.24
CA LYS A 146 -1.20 -17.10 4.72
C LYS A 146 -1.25 -15.72 4.07
N LEU A 147 -2.43 -15.10 3.95
CA LEU A 147 -2.58 -13.81 3.28
C LEU A 147 -1.81 -12.68 3.97
N VAL A 148 -1.88 -12.59 5.31
CA VAL A 148 -1.09 -11.59 6.05
C VAL A 148 0.41 -11.81 5.85
N ALA A 149 0.88 -13.05 5.92
CA ALA A 149 2.29 -13.38 5.71
C ALA A 149 2.74 -13.05 4.29
N SER A 150 1.91 -13.32 3.30
CA SER A 150 2.18 -13.04 1.88
C SER A 150 2.21 -11.54 1.59
N ASN A 151 1.23 -10.78 2.06
CA ASN A 151 1.19 -9.33 1.94
C ASN A 151 2.37 -8.67 2.69
N SER A 152 2.69 -9.19 3.88
CA SER A 152 3.87 -8.79 4.66
C SER A 152 5.17 -9.01 3.88
N LYS A 153 5.34 -10.18 3.26
CA LYS A 153 6.51 -10.49 2.43
C LYS A 153 6.66 -9.54 1.26
N LEU A 154 5.56 -9.19 0.59
CA LEU A 154 5.57 -8.19 -0.46
C LEU A 154 5.93 -6.80 0.09
N GLY A 155 5.43 -6.43 1.26
CA GLY A 155 5.82 -5.18 1.94
C GLY A 155 7.31 -5.14 2.33
N GLN A 156 7.86 -6.25 2.83
CA GLN A 156 9.30 -6.39 3.12
C GLN A 156 10.12 -6.19 1.84
N VAL A 157 9.74 -6.87 0.76
CA VAL A 157 10.42 -6.75 -0.54
C VAL A 157 10.34 -5.33 -1.06
N ALA A 158 9.19 -4.66 -0.94
CA ALA A 158 9.06 -3.27 -1.34
C ALA A 158 10.00 -2.36 -0.54
N GLY A 159 10.01 -2.48 0.79
CA GLY A 159 10.89 -1.67 1.64
C GLY A 159 12.37 -1.92 1.36
N LEU A 160 12.81 -3.20 1.35
CA LEU A 160 14.20 -3.54 1.10
C LEU A 160 14.66 -3.12 -0.30
N THR A 161 13.83 -3.34 -1.33
CA THR A 161 14.14 -2.90 -2.70
C THR A 161 14.20 -1.38 -2.81
N GLY A 162 13.26 -0.66 -2.14
CA GLY A 162 13.27 0.79 -2.11
C GLY A 162 14.57 1.35 -1.53
N PHE A 163 14.99 0.85 -0.36
CA PHE A 163 16.26 1.26 0.25
C PHE A 163 17.48 0.86 -0.59
N ALA A 164 17.54 -0.38 -1.09
CA ALA A 164 18.65 -0.84 -1.91
C ALA A 164 18.76 -0.06 -3.22
N MET A 165 17.62 0.29 -3.83
CA MET A 165 17.59 1.02 -5.10
C MET A 165 17.84 2.52 -4.93
N ALA A 166 17.59 3.07 -3.74
CA ALA A 166 17.86 4.48 -3.44
C ALA A 166 19.34 4.83 -3.61
N ILE A 167 20.25 3.90 -3.32
CA ILE A 167 21.71 4.12 -3.44
C ILE A 167 22.12 4.32 -4.91
N PRO A 168 21.91 3.36 -5.84
CA PRO A 168 22.30 3.54 -7.24
C PRO A 168 21.49 4.63 -7.94
N ALA A 169 20.21 4.81 -7.60
CA ALA A 169 19.38 5.89 -8.14
C ALA A 169 19.90 7.27 -7.68
N GLY A 170 20.25 7.42 -6.41
CA GLY A 170 20.82 8.65 -5.87
C GLY A 170 22.18 8.96 -6.48
N ALA A 171 23.06 7.97 -6.63
CA ALA A 171 24.35 8.15 -7.29
C ALA A 171 24.18 8.55 -8.77
N LEU A 172 23.23 7.95 -9.47
CA LEU A 172 22.92 8.29 -10.85
C LEU A 172 22.30 9.68 -10.99
N GLN A 173 21.51 10.10 -9.99
CA GLN A 173 20.88 11.42 -9.93
C GLN A 173 21.92 12.55 -9.85
N LEU A 174 23.05 12.31 -9.20
CA LEU A 174 24.17 13.26 -9.17
C LEU A 174 24.79 13.49 -10.55
N ILE A 175 24.62 12.54 -11.47
CA ILE A 175 25.13 12.63 -12.85
C ILE A 175 24.06 13.22 -13.76
N SER A 176 22.83 12.64 -13.70
CA SER A 176 21.74 13.00 -14.63
C SER A 176 20.40 12.43 -14.18
N SER A 177 19.38 13.27 -14.09
CA SER A 177 17.98 12.85 -13.89
C SER A 177 17.47 11.96 -15.02
N GLN A 178 17.92 12.19 -16.27
CA GLN A 178 17.58 11.37 -17.42
C GLN A 178 18.11 9.94 -17.27
N ALA A 179 19.36 9.79 -16.79
CA ALA A 179 19.95 8.48 -16.53
C ALA A 179 19.20 7.74 -15.40
N THR A 180 18.80 8.45 -14.33
CA THR A 180 18.02 7.89 -13.23
C THR A 180 16.65 7.39 -13.73
N LEU A 181 15.92 8.18 -14.55
CA LEU A 181 14.64 7.77 -15.14
C LEU A 181 14.81 6.60 -16.11
N THR A 182 15.90 6.56 -16.88
CA THR A 182 16.19 5.46 -17.80
C THR A 182 16.44 4.15 -17.02
N LEU A 183 17.16 4.19 -15.90
CA LEU A 183 17.33 3.05 -15.01
C LEU A 183 15.98 2.53 -14.52
N GLY A 184 15.06 3.42 -14.14
CA GLY A 184 13.69 3.07 -13.76
C GLY A 184 12.90 2.43 -14.90
N ALA A 185 13.03 2.96 -16.12
CA ALA A 185 12.39 2.38 -17.29
C ALA A 185 12.89 0.96 -17.57
N LEU A 186 14.18 0.69 -17.43
CA LEU A 186 14.75 -0.65 -17.55
C LEU A 186 14.21 -1.60 -16.49
N ALA A 187 14.05 -1.14 -15.24
CA ALA A 187 13.43 -1.92 -14.19
C ALA A 187 11.97 -2.28 -14.52
N TYR A 188 11.18 -1.38 -15.09
CA TYR A 188 9.80 -1.65 -15.51
C TYR A 188 9.74 -2.61 -16.70
N ILE A 189 10.65 -2.50 -17.67
CA ILE A 189 10.76 -3.48 -18.78
C ILE A 189 11.06 -4.87 -18.21
N ALA A 190 12.03 -4.96 -17.30
CA ALA A 190 12.37 -6.21 -16.64
C ALA A 190 11.18 -6.78 -15.85
N ALA A 191 10.39 -5.93 -15.17
CA ALA A 191 9.16 -6.31 -14.50
C ALA A 191 8.13 -6.90 -15.48
N ALA A 192 7.90 -6.24 -16.63
CA ALA A 192 6.97 -6.70 -17.66
C ALA A 192 7.39 -8.04 -18.25
N LEU A 193 8.70 -8.23 -18.51
CA LEU A 193 9.24 -9.50 -19.00
C LEU A 193 9.07 -10.64 -17.99
N ASN A 194 9.36 -10.38 -16.71
CA ASN A 194 9.15 -11.35 -15.64
C ASN A 194 7.66 -11.67 -15.41
N ALA A 195 6.78 -10.69 -15.59
CA ALA A 195 5.33 -10.87 -15.43
C ALA A 195 4.75 -11.86 -16.48
N ARG A 196 5.42 -12.09 -17.63
CA ARG A 196 5.00 -13.13 -18.59
C ARG A 196 5.01 -14.54 -17.98
N ARG A 197 5.77 -14.75 -16.90
CA ARG A 197 5.88 -16.03 -16.21
C ARG A 197 4.86 -16.20 -15.08
N LEU A 198 4.02 -15.19 -14.80
CA LEU A 198 2.91 -15.30 -13.87
C LEU A 198 1.83 -16.23 -14.45
N PRO A 199 1.07 -16.94 -13.61
CA PRO A 199 0.00 -17.81 -14.09
C PRO A 199 -1.06 -17.00 -14.84
N LYS A 200 -1.61 -17.60 -15.90
CA LYS A 200 -2.79 -17.05 -16.59
C LYS A 200 -4.00 -17.40 -15.73
N MET A 201 -4.73 -16.40 -15.31
CA MET A 201 -5.97 -16.60 -14.56
C MET A 201 -7.13 -16.27 -15.48
N ALA A 202 -8.10 -17.17 -15.55
CA ALA A 202 -9.37 -16.88 -16.19
C ALA A 202 -10.13 -15.91 -15.30
N ILE A 203 -10.60 -14.82 -15.87
CA ILE A 203 -11.54 -13.94 -15.20
C ILE A 203 -12.92 -14.46 -15.52
N THR A 204 -13.72 -14.74 -14.50
CA THR A 204 -15.15 -14.95 -14.65
C THR A 204 -15.79 -13.59 -14.90
N THR A 205 -16.15 -13.32 -16.16
CA THR A 205 -16.89 -12.10 -16.56
C THR A 205 -18.36 -12.28 -16.20
N SER A 206 -18.70 -12.39 -14.93
CA SER A 206 -20.08 -12.29 -14.48
C SER A 206 -20.35 -10.89 -13.96
N ASP A 207 -21.53 -10.35 -14.29
CA ASP A 207 -22.03 -9.15 -13.64
C ASP A 207 -22.11 -9.41 -12.13
N PRO A 208 -21.90 -8.36 -11.29
CA PRO A 208 -21.95 -8.53 -9.84
C PRO A 208 -23.30 -9.12 -9.43
N THR A 209 -23.28 -10.29 -8.82
CA THR A 209 -24.47 -10.88 -8.20
C THR A 209 -24.80 -10.11 -6.92
N GLN A 210 -26.05 -10.16 -6.47
CA GLN A 210 -26.43 -9.57 -5.17
C GLN A 210 -25.59 -10.14 -4.03
N LEU A 211 -25.28 -11.45 -4.06
CA LEU A 211 -24.40 -12.11 -3.12
C LEU A 211 -23.00 -11.46 -3.03
N GLU A 212 -22.40 -11.09 -4.15
CA GLU A 212 -21.09 -10.42 -4.18
C GLU A 212 -21.15 -9.03 -3.57
N THR A 213 -22.25 -8.32 -3.82
CA THR A 213 -22.49 -7.00 -3.22
C THR A 213 -22.66 -7.12 -1.71
N ASP A 214 -23.37 -8.12 -1.22
CA ASP A 214 -23.61 -8.37 0.19
C ASP A 214 -22.33 -8.77 0.93
N GLU A 215 -21.45 -9.56 0.31
CA GLU A 215 -20.13 -9.92 0.90
C GLU A 215 -19.20 -8.73 1.06
N LEU A 216 -19.15 -7.81 0.08
CA LEU A 216 -18.39 -6.57 0.19
C LEU A 216 -18.95 -5.60 1.24
N HIS A 217 -20.24 -5.73 1.55
CA HIS A 217 -20.91 -5.00 2.62
C HIS A 217 -20.96 -5.80 3.93
N SER A 218 -20.25 -6.94 4.00
CA SER A 218 -20.17 -7.69 5.25
C SER A 218 -19.61 -6.82 6.37
N PRO A 219 -20.14 -6.92 7.60
CA PRO A 219 -19.72 -6.07 8.71
C PRO A 219 -18.20 -6.04 8.93
N ASN A 220 -17.54 -7.19 8.79
CA ASN A 220 -16.09 -7.30 8.98
C ASN A 220 -15.30 -6.48 7.94
N VAL A 221 -15.69 -6.54 6.66
CA VAL A 221 -15.03 -5.77 5.58
C VAL A 221 -15.28 -4.28 5.77
N VAL A 222 -16.51 -3.88 6.10
CA VAL A 222 -16.87 -2.48 6.33
C VAL A 222 -16.10 -1.90 7.52
N HIS A 223 -16.03 -2.63 8.63
CA HIS A 223 -15.29 -2.19 9.82
C HIS A 223 -13.79 -2.05 9.54
N ALA A 224 -13.19 -3.03 8.84
CA ALA A 224 -11.79 -2.97 8.45
C ALA A 224 -11.51 -1.80 7.50
N ALA A 225 -12.40 -1.54 6.53
CA ALA A 225 -12.28 -0.43 5.61
C ALA A 225 -12.40 0.94 6.32
N ASN A 226 -13.30 1.06 7.29
CA ASN A 226 -13.44 2.28 8.09
C ASN A 226 -12.19 2.55 8.93
N ALA A 227 -11.69 1.54 9.63
CA ALA A 227 -10.45 1.65 10.40
C ALA A 227 -9.28 2.06 9.50
N MET A 228 -9.15 1.43 8.32
CA MET A 228 -8.09 1.76 7.38
C MET A 228 -8.19 3.19 6.85
N ARG A 229 -9.40 3.70 6.57
CA ARG A 229 -9.63 5.11 6.19
C ARG A 229 -9.16 6.08 7.28
N VAL A 230 -9.47 5.79 8.56
CA VAL A 230 -8.99 6.61 9.69
C VAL A 230 -7.47 6.60 9.74
N LEU A 231 -6.83 5.44 9.67
CA LEU A 231 -5.37 5.30 9.66
C LEU A 231 -4.75 6.09 8.49
N ARG A 232 -5.33 6.02 7.30
CA ARG A 232 -4.84 6.76 6.12
C ARG A 232 -5.00 8.28 6.28
N GLY A 233 -6.11 8.74 6.85
CA GLY A 233 -6.32 10.15 7.17
C GLY A 233 -5.26 10.68 8.15
N ILE A 234 -4.97 9.91 9.21
CA ILE A 234 -3.93 10.26 10.19
C ILE A 234 -2.54 10.31 9.52
N VAL A 235 -2.21 9.36 8.65
CA VAL A 235 -0.93 9.38 7.89
C VAL A 235 -0.82 10.65 7.05
N GLY A 236 -1.88 11.02 6.30
CA GLY A 236 -1.90 12.24 5.50
C GLY A 236 -1.76 13.49 6.36
N PHE A 237 -2.50 13.56 7.47
CA PHE A 237 -2.39 14.66 8.44
C PHE A 237 -0.96 14.79 8.96
N MET A 238 -0.38 13.69 9.48
CA MET A 238 0.93 13.70 10.12
C MET A 238 2.04 14.09 9.16
N PHE A 239 1.98 13.64 7.90
CA PHE A 239 2.96 13.98 6.87
C PHE A 239 3.03 15.49 6.63
N PHE A 240 1.87 16.13 6.37
CA PHE A 240 1.83 17.57 6.11
C PHE A 240 1.98 18.40 7.38
N HIS A 241 1.48 17.92 8.52
CA HIS A 241 1.72 18.61 9.80
C HIS A 241 3.21 18.73 10.10
N LEU A 242 3.97 17.66 9.99
CA LEU A 242 5.42 17.71 10.19
C LEU A 242 6.12 18.57 9.12
N ALA A 243 5.69 18.47 7.86
CA ALA A 243 6.26 19.26 6.78
C ALA A 243 6.11 20.77 7.00
N PHE A 244 5.01 21.22 7.59
CA PHE A 244 4.79 22.65 7.88
C PHE A 244 5.36 23.06 9.24
N TRP A 245 5.13 22.27 10.29
CA TRP A 245 5.59 22.61 11.64
C TRP A 245 7.12 22.63 11.74
N LEU A 246 7.81 21.63 11.23
CA LEU A 246 9.28 21.55 11.32
C LEU A 246 9.99 22.65 10.52
N ARG A 247 9.35 23.32 9.57
CA ARG A 247 9.94 24.47 8.87
C ARG A 247 10.22 25.66 9.78
N GLY A 248 9.47 25.77 10.88
CA GLY A 248 9.69 26.79 11.89
C GLY A 248 10.76 26.44 12.94
N GLU A 249 11.28 25.21 12.92
CA GLU A 249 12.26 24.71 13.85
C GLU A 249 13.68 24.82 13.27
N ASP A 250 14.69 24.97 14.13
CA ASP A 250 16.09 24.93 13.73
C ASP A 250 16.41 23.61 13.02
N ALA A 251 17.12 23.67 11.89
CA ALA A 251 17.42 22.53 11.04
C ALA A 251 16.17 21.71 10.59
N GLY A 252 15.02 22.36 10.43
CA GLY A 252 13.73 21.71 10.18
C GLY A 252 13.69 20.78 8.97
N THR A 253 14.42 21.10 7.88
CA THR A 253 14.54 20.22 6.70
C THR A 253 15.23 18.90 7.04
N ALA A 254 16.29 18.92 7.86
CA ALA A 254 16.98 17.71 8.29
C ALA A 254 16.09 16.86 9.20
N TRP A 255 15.36 17.49 10.13
CA TRP A 255 14.40 16.80 10.98
C TRP A 255 13.25 16.17 10.18
N PHE A 256 12.77 16.85 9.15
CA PHE A 256 11.73 16.29 8.28
C PHE A 256 12.25 15.07 7.49
N GLY A 257 13.47 15.17 6.92
CA GLY A 257 14.13 14.04 6.27
C GLY A 257 14.33 12.85 7.22
N PHE A 258 14.76 13.11 8.47
CA PHE A 258 14.90 12.08 9.50
C PHE A 258 13.55 11.44 9.87
N ALA A 259 12.48 12.23 9.99
CA ALA A 259 11.12 11.73 10.25
C ALA A 259 10.62 10.82 9.12
N ILE A 260 10.89 11.16 7.85
CA ILE A 260 10.56 10.30 6.70
C ILE A 260 11.35 8.99 6.77
N GLY A 261 12.65 9.05 7.04
CA GLY A 261 13.51 7.86 7.18
C GLY A 261 13.02 6.92 8.29
N MET A 262 12.76 7.48 9.47
CA MET A 262 12.20 6.72 10.63
C MET A 262 10.83 6.12 10.33
N SER A 263 9.96 6.85 9.63
CA SER A 263 8.64 6.35 9.19
C SER A 263 8.78 5.19 8.19
N GLY A 264 9.75 5.28 7.28
CA GLY A 264 10.07 4.21 6.34
C GLY A 264 10.58 2.94 7.04
N LEU A 265 11.51 3.10 8.00
CA LEU A 265 12.03 2.01 8.83
C LEU A 265 10.92 1.37 9.67
N ALA A 266 10.05 2.19 10.29
CA ALA A 266 8.92 1.71 11.06
C ALA A 266 7.93 0.90 10.20
N THR A 267 7.65 1.36 8.98
CA THR A 267 6.83 0.63 8.01
C THR A 267 7.47 -0.70 7.63
N LEU A 268 8.77 -0.71 7.34
CA LEU A 268 9.52 -1.91 7.01
C LEU A 268 9.50 -2.92 8.16
N THR A 269 9.82 -2.46 9.38
CA THR A 269 9.79 -3.29 10.60
C THR A 269 8.40 -3.89 10.83
N SER A 270 7.33 -3.12 10.60
CA SER A 270 5.96 -3.59 10.71
C SER A 270 5.64 -4.72 9.74
N ASN A 271 6.22 -4.71 8.54
CA ASN A 271 6.08 -5.81 7.59
C ASN A 271 6.83 -7.09 8.05
N PHE A 272 7.88 -6.98 8.87
CA PHE A 272 8.51 -8.16 9.47
C PHE A 272 7.72 -8.69 10.68
N VAL A 273 7.16 -7.78 11.48
CA VAL A 273 6.40 -8.12 12.68
C VAL A 273 4.98 -8.63 12.35
N GLY A 274 4.41 -8.21 11.22
CA GLY A 274 3.03 -8.52 10.83
C GLY A 274 2.64 -10.00 10.91
N PRO A 275 3.42 -10.96 10.35
CA PRO A 275 3.11 -12.38 10.43
C PRO A 275 3.13 -12.93 11.88
N TRP A 276 4.08 -12.49 12.68
CA TRP A 276 4.13 -12.84 14.10
C TRP A 276 2.92 -12.29 14.87
N LEU A 277 2.50 -11.06 14.55
CA LEU A 277 1.32 -10.47 15.14
C LEU A 277 0.06 -11.27 14.77
N ARG A 278 -0.06 -11.66 13.49
CA ARG A 278 -1.18 -12.46 12.98
C ARG A 278 -1.25 -13.84 13.62
N SER A 279 -0.12 -14.47 13.94
CA SER A 279 -0.11 -15.76 14.64
C SER A 279 -0.62 -15.68 16.09
N ARG A 280 -0.67 -14.46 16.67
CA ARG A 280 -1.10 -14.23 18.05
C ARG A 280 -2.45 -13.53 18.17
N MET A 281 -2.90 -12.81 17.16
CA MET A 281 -4.14 -12.06 17.19
C MET A 281 -4.84 -12.03 15.83
N ARG A 282 -6.16 -11.78 15.88
CA ARG A 282 -7.01 -11.67 14.69
C ARG A 282 -6.80 -10.32 14.01
N GLU A 283 -7.18 -10.20 12.72
CA GLU A 283 -7.09 -8.97 11.92
C GLU A 283 -7.80 -7.79 12.59
N SER A 284 -8.98 -8.02 13.18
CA SER A 284 -9.73 -6.99 13.91
C SER A 284 -8.95 -6.45 15.11
N THR A 285 -8.25 -7.33 15.85
CA THR A 285 -7.41 -6.92 16.98
C THR A 285 -6.16 -6.17 16.51
N MET A 286 -5.58 -6.56 15.37
CA MET A 286 -4.46 -5.82 14.75
C MET A 286 -4.87 -4.38 14.37
N LEU A 287 -6.08 -4.19 13.79
CA LEU A 287 -6.63 -2.87 13.47
C LEU A 287 -6.87 -2.04 14.73
N MET A 288 -7.45 -2.65 15.76
CA MET A 288 -7.69 -1.98 17.05
C MET A 288 -6.39 -1.57 17.71
N SER A 289 -5.38 -2.46 17.78
CA SER A 289 -4.09 -2.14 18.36
C SER A 289 -3.37 -1.00 17.62
N ALA A 290 -3.52 -0.93 16.29
CA ALA A 290 -3.00 0.16 15.48
C ALA A 290 -3.64 1.51 15.86
N LEU A 291 -4.96 1.58 16.02
CA LEU A 291 -5.67 2.81 16.43
C LEU A 291 -5.29 3.22 17.86
N VAL A 292 -5.26 2.26 18.79
CA VAL A 292 -4.90 2.52 20.19
C VAL A 292 -3.44 2.99 20.33
N SER A 293 -2.51 2.38 19.62
CA SER A 293 -1.10 2.81 19.68
C SER A 293 -0.92 4.26 19.22
N ILE A 294 -1.63 4.67 18.16
CA ILE A 294 -1.63 6.07 17.72
C ILE A 294 -2.23 6.99 18.79
N ALA A 295 -3.35 6.61 19.40
CA ALA A 295 -3.99 7.39 20.43
C ALA A 295 -3.06 7.61 21.65
N VAL A 296 -2.46 6.53 22.16
CA VAL A 296 -1.57 6.57 23.32
C VAL A 296 -0.32 7.42 23.02
N VAL A 297 0.38 7.11 21.91
CA VAL A 297 1.60 7.86 21.59
C VAL A 297 1.29 9.30 21.19
N GLY A 298 0.13 9.56 20.58
CA GLY A 298 -0.36 10.90 20.30
C GLY A 298 -0.56 11.73 21.58
N CYS A 299 -1.17 11.15 22.61
CA CYS A 299 -1.30 11.81 23.92
C CYS A 299 0.06 12.11 24.55
N ILE A 300 0.99 11.14 24.52
CA ILE A 300 2.36 11.33 25.04
C ILE A 300 3.09 12.43 24.27
N ALA A 301 3.02 12.43 22.94
CA ALA A 301 3.66 13.43 22.09
C ALA A 301 3.07 14.84 22.33
N THR A 302 1.76 14.93 22.56
CA THR A 302 1.09 16.18 22.90
C THR A 302 1.64 16.76 24.20
N TRP A 303 1.80 15.92 25.22
CA TRP A 303 2.34 16.34 26.52
C TRP A 303 3.82 16.71 26.44
N TYR A 304 4.62 15.89 25.74
CA TYR A 304 6.06 16.10 25.61
C TYR A 304 6.42 17.29 24.70
N ASN A 305 5.59 17.59 23.72
CA ASN A 305 5.67 18.72 22.77
C ASN A 305 7.09 19.09 22.31
N ARG A 306 7.84 18.11 21.81
CA ARG A 306 9.19 18.25 21.28
C ARG A 306 9.29 17.64 19.89
N VAL A 307 10.27 18.10 19.09
CA VAL A 307 10.56 17.57 17.74
C VAL A 307 10.69 16.04 17.75
N VAL A 308 11.43 15.51 18.72
CA VAL A 308 11.62 14.05 18.89
C VAL A 308 10.28 13.33 19.13
N GLY A 309 9.39 13.93 19.95
CA GLY A 309 8.03 13.38 20.18
C GLY A 309 7.22 13.28 18.89
N GLY A 310 7.28 14.32 18.04
CA GLY A 310 6.64 14.34 16.73
C GLY A 310 7.20 13.28 15.77
N ILE A 311 8.52 13.06 15.78
CA ILE A 311 9.17 12.04 14.95
C ILE A 311 8.77 10.62 15.40
N ILE A 312 8.76 10.37 16.70
CA ILE A 312 8.31 9.08 17.27
C ILE A 312 6.85 8.84 16.91
N LEU A 313 6.00 9.86 17.06
CA LEU A 313 4.59 9.74 16.69
C LEU A 313 4.44 9.43 15.19
N ALA A 314 5.20 10.09 14.30
CA ALA A 314 5.17 9.79 12.88
C ALA A 314 5.59 8.34 12.56
N ALA A 315 6.63 7.84 13.21
CA ALA A 315 7.08 6.47 13.08
C ALA A 315 5.98 5.48 13.53
N VAL A 316 5.35 5.73 14.69
CA VAL A 316 4.24 4.90 15.20
C VAL A 316 3.01 4.97 14.29
N VAL A 317 2.65 6.14 13.77
CA VAL A 317 1.55 6.30 12.81
C VAL A 317 1.78 5.48 11.55
N ASN A 318 2.99 5.51 10.99
CA ASN A 318 3.33 4.75 9.80
C ASN A 318 3.42 3.23 10.08
N ALA A 319 3.96 2.83 11.24
CA ALA A 319 3.96 1.44 11.69
C ALA A 319 2.53 0.89 11.84
N ALA A 320 1.67 1.64 12.54
CA ALA A 320 0.27 1.29 12.76
C ALA A 320 -0.52 1.20 11.45
N ALA A 321 -0.29 2.15 10.53
CA ALA A 321 -0.91 2.12 9.20
C ALA A 321 -0.43 0.92 8.37
N ALA A 322 0.83 0.51 8.48
CA ALA A 322 1.36 -0.67 7.80
C ALA A 322 0.74 -1.96 8.34
N ILE A 323 0.66 -2.12 9.66
CA ILE A 323 0.00 -3.27 10.32
C ILE A 323 -1.50 -3.28 9.97
N GLY A 324 -2.17 -2.12 10.06
CA GLY A 324 -3.57 -1.98 9.70
C GLY A 324 -3.84 -2.34 8.24
N ARG A 325 -2.93 -1.98 7.33
CA ARG A 325 -3.02 -2.36 5.91
C ARG A 325 -2.93 -3.87 5.71
N LEU A 326 -2.00 -4.54 6.39
CA LEU A 326 -1.87 -6.01 6.30
C LEU A 326 -3.16 -6.70 6.77
N ALA A 327 -3.73 -6.25 7.88
CA ALA A 327 -4.98 -6.78 8.41
C ALA A 327 -6.17 -6.48 7.48
N PHE A 328 -6.27 -5.26 6.97
CA PHE A 328 -7.31 -4.84 6.04
C PHE A 328 -7.24 -5.61 4.71
N GLU A 329 -6.07 -5.69 4.07
CA GLU A 329 -5.89 -6.42 2.81
C GLU A 329 -6.25 -7.90 2.99
N SER A 330 -5.85 -8.52 4.11
CA SER A 330 -6.22 -9.91 4.43
C SER A 330 -7.74 -10.07 4.57
N THR A 331 -8.40 -9.17 5.31
CA THR A 331 -9.86 -9.22 5.53
C THR A 331 -10.63 -9.05 4.21
N VAL A 332 -10.22 -8.14 3.34
CA VAL A 332 -10.86 -7.94 2.02
C VAL A 332 -10.58 -9.11 1.10
N GLN A 333 -9.35 -9.64 1.11
CA GLN A 333 -8.95 -10.76 0.24
C GLN A 333 -9.68 -12.06 0.58
N SER A 334 -9.98 -12.31 1.87
CA SER A 334 -10.74 -13.48 2.30
C SER A 334 -12.25 -13.30 2.13
N GLY A 335 -12.75 -12.08 2.28
CA GLY A 335 -14.19 -11.79 2.27
C GLY A 335 -14.76 -11.35 0.90
N ALA A 336 -13.92 -11.14 -0.12
CA ALA A 336 -14.38 -10.70 -1.43
C ALA A 336 -14.35 -11.83 -2.47
N PRO A 337 -15.41 -12.01 -3.28
CA PRO A 337 -15.44 -12.99 -4.35
C PRO A 337 -14.36 -12.77 -5.40
N ASP A 338 -13.88 -13.84 -6.03
CA ASP A 338 -12.79 -13.76 -7.02
C ASP A 338 -13.13 -12.86 -8.21
N ALA A 339 -14.39 -12.84 -8.64
CA ALA A 339 -14.85 -12.08 -9.79
C ALA A 339 -14.80 -10.54 -9.60
N ASN A 340 -14.87 -10.03 -8.37
CA ASN A 340 -14.98 -8.59 -8.08
C ASN A 340 -13.79 -8.00 -7.29
N ARG A 341 -12.73 -8.76 -7.04
CA ARG A 341 -11.59 -8.30 -6.26
C ARG A 341 -10.93 -7.03 -6.83
N GLY A 342 -10.76 -6.94 -8.15
CA GLY A 342 -10.20 -5.74 -8.79
C GLY A 342 -11.03 -4.50 -8.53
N ARG A 343 -12.37 -4.60 -8.66
CA ARG A 343 -13.32 -3.51 -8.41
C ARG A 343 -13.36 -3.13 -6.93
N ALA A 344 -13.37 -4.13 -6.03
CA ALA A 344 -13.36 -3.91 -4.59
C ALA A 344 -12.10 -3.14 -4.15
N PHE A 345 -10.92 -3.60 -4.57
CA PHE A 345 -9.66 -2.92 -4.24
C PHE A 345 -9.56 -1.52 -4.88
N ALA A 346 -10.05 -1.30 -6.10
CA ALA A 346 -10.10 0.02 -6.70
C ALA A 346 -10.96 1.00 -5.87
N ARG A 347 -12.14 0.55 -5.43
CA ARG A 347 -13.05 1.34 -4.57
C ARG A 347 -12.40 1.69 -3.23
N PHE A 348 -11.83 0.70 -2.54
CA PHE A 348 -11.20 0.91 -1.24
C PHE A 348 -9.95 1.78 -1.36
N GLU A 349 -9.12 1.59 -2.37
CA GLU A 349 -7.93 2.40 -2.59
C GLU A 349 -8.31 3.87 -2.85
N THR A 350 -9.37 4.12 -3.62
CA THR A 350 -9.91 5.48 -3.83
C THR A 350 -10.34 6.10 -2.50
N GLN A 351 -11.12 5.38 -1.69
CA GLN A 351 -11.57 5.87 -0.38
C GLN A 351 -10.41 6.15 0.58
N ASN A 352 -9.41 5.27 0.60
CA ASN A 352 -8.21 5.43 1.41
C ASN A 352 -7.38 6.65 0.98
N GLN A 353 -7.29 6.89 -0.33
CA GLN A 353 -6.58 8.06 -0.84
C GLN A 353 -7.35 9.35 -0.55
N MET A 354 -8.67 9.35 -0.68
CA MET A 354 -9.49 10.49 -0.28
C MET A 354 -9.29 10.82 1.20
N ALA A 355 -9.29 9.80 2.07
CA ALA A 355 -9.03 9.99 3.49
C ALA A 355 -7.63 10.58 3.75
N TRP A 356 -6.60 10.09 3.02
CA TRP A 356 -5.25 10.62 3.12
C TRP A 356 -5.15 12.09 2.71
N VAL A 357 -5.80 12.47 1.61
CA VAL A 357 -5.81 13.86 1.11
C VAL A 357 -6.58 14.76 2.06
N MET A 358 -7.78 14.35 2.50
CA MET A 358 -8.59 15.13 3.44
C MET A 358 -7.85 15.33 4.77
N GLY A 359 -7.20 14.28 5.28
CA GLY A 359 -6.33 14.40 6.45
C GLY A 359 -5.18 15.37 6.22
N GLY A 360 -4.55 15.33 5.06
CA GLY A 360 -3.44 16.23 4.70
C GLY A 360 -3.84 17.69 4.49
N LEU A 361 -5.06 17.93 4.01
CA LEU A 361 -5.57 19.31 3.84
C LEU A 361 -5.73 20.06 5.16
N VAL A 362 -6.04 19.37 6.25
CA VAL A 362 -6.25 20.02 7.56
C VAL A 362 -5.01 20.79 8.02
N PRO A 363 -3.81 20.21 8.14
CA PRO A 363 -2.63 20.96 8.57
C PRO A 363 -2.18 22.01 7.55
N VAL A 364 -2.48 21.82 6.26
CA VAL A 364 -2.21 22.83 5.23
C VAL A 364 -3.11 24.05 5.42
N ALA A 365 -4.38 23.85 5.80
CA ALA A 365 -5.34 24.93 5.98
C ALA A 365 -5.10 25.72 7.28
N ILE A 366 -4.88 25.02 8.42
CA ILE A 366 -4.84 25.66 9.73
C ILE A 366 -3.44 25.80 10.32
N SER A 367 -2.43 25.12 9.77
CA SER A 367 -1.02 25.13 10.24
C SER A 367 -0.90 25.02 11.78
N PRO A 368 -1.38 23.93 12.40
CA PRO A 368 -1.46 23.83 13.85
C PRO A 368 -0.05 23.81 14.49
N SER A 369 0.06 24.31 15.71
CA SER A 369 1.27 24.16 16.52
C SER A 369 1.58 22.68 16.78
N GLY A 370 2.82 22.35 17.17
CA GLY A 370 3.24 20.96 17.39
C GLY A 370 2.27 20.20 18.32
N ALA A 371 2.07 20.72 19.56
CA ALA A 371 1.17 20.10 20.53
C ALA A 371 -0.27 19.96 20.03
N PHE A 372 -0.80 21.00 19.38
CA PHE A 372 -2.18 20.96 18.89
C PHE A 372 -2.35 19.95 17.76
N GLY A 373 -1.37 19.84 16.84
CA GLY A 373 -1.37 18.83 15.78
C GLY A 373 -1.29 17.41 16.35
N PHE A 374 -0.47 17.18 17.37
CA PHE A 374 -0.36 15.86 18.02
C PHE A 374 -1.65 15.52 18.78
N ALA A 375 -2.29 16.50 19.42
CA ALA A 375 -3.58 16.32 20.07
C ALA A 375 -4.68 15.92 19.07
N ILE A 376 -4.72 16.51 17.88
CA ILE A 376 -5.66 16.11 16.82
C ILE A 376 -5.43 14.63 16.45
N VAL A 377 -4.19 14.19 16.28
CA VAL A 377 -3.86 12.79 15.98
C VAL A 377 -4.33 11.86 17.09
N ALA A 378 -4.09 12.23 18.36
CA ALA A 378 -4.55 11.47 19.53
C ALA A 378 -6.08 11.34 19.55
N VAL A 379 -6.80 12.45 19.39
CA VAL A 379 -8.27 12.47 19.40
C VAL A 379 -8.84 11.63 18.25
N VAL A 380 -8.32 11.77 17.03
CA VAL A 380 -8.77 10.97 15.87
C VAL A 380 -8.49 9.49 16.10
N GLY A 381 -7.35 9.13 16.71
CA GLY A 381 -7.03 7.76 17.12
C GLY A 381 -8.03 7.21 18.14
N ILE A 382 -8.36 7.97 19.17
CA ILE A 382 -9.34 7.60 20.20
C ILE A 382 -10.73 7.42 19.56
N VAL A 383 -11.19 8.41 18.80
CA VAL A 383 -12.50 8.36 18.12
C VAL A 383 -12.59 7.18 17.18
N GLY A 384 -11.52 6.93 16.41
CA GLY A 384 -11.42 5.76 15.53
C GLY A 384 -11.52 4.44 16.29
N ALA A 385 -10.81 4.30 17.42
CA ALA A 385 -10.84 3.11 18.25
C ALA A 385 -12.24 2.89 18.88
N VAL A 386 -12.84 3.95 19.41
CA VAL A 386 -14.20 3.89 20.00
C VAL A 386 -15.24 3.55 18.94
N ALA A 387 -15.17 4.19 17.77
CA ALA A 387 -16.07 3.90 16.65
C ALA A 387 -15.94 2.44 16.17
N PHE A 388 -14.71 1.92 16.09
CA PHE A 388 -14.44 0.52 15.72
C PHE A 388 -15.06 -0.47 16.71
N VAL A 389 -14.96 -0.22 18.01
CA VAL A 389 -15.60 -1.07 19.04
C VAL A 389 -17.12 -0.97 18.97
N ARG A 390 -17.68 0.25 18.91
CA ARG A 390 -19.13 0.46 18.87
C ARG A 390 -19.81 -0.13 17.64
N SER A 391 -19.12 -0.13 16.50
CA SER A 391 -19.64 -0.74 15.28
C SER A 391 -19.58 -2.27 15.28
N GLY A 392 -19.00 -2.91 16.29
CA GLY A 392 -18.88 -4.36 16.38
C GLY A 392 -17.62 -4.93 15.70
N GLY A 393 -16.62 -4.08 15.41
CA GLY A 393 -15.35 -4.49 14.82
C GLY A 393 -14.54 -5.47 15.69
N ILE A 394 -14.83 -5.54 17.00
CA ILE A 394 -14.39 -6.60 17.91
C ILE A 394 -15.62 -7.33 18.41
N SER A 395 -15.88 -8.51 17.88
CA SER A 395 -16.86 -9.43 18.46
C SER A 395 -16.30 -10.01 19.76
N LEU A 396 -16.79 -9.52 20.89
CA LEU A 396 -16.54 -10.13 22.22
C LEU A 396 -17.24 -11.49 22.38
N ARG A 397 -18.02 -11.93 21.38
CA ARG A 397 -18.89 -13.10 21.42
C ARG A 397 -18.48 -14.13 20.40
N SER A 398 -17.48 -14.95 20.67
CA SER A 398 -17.30 -16.25 19.97
C SER A 398 -16.41 -17.20 20.76
N ARG A 399 -16.87 -17.61 21.97
CA ARG A 399 -16.39 -18.85 22.61
C ARG A 399 -17.41 -19.99 22.57
N ASP A 400 -18.67 -19.76 22.16
CA ASP A 400 -19.74 -20.76 22.34
C ASP A 400 -20.18 -21.56 21.10
N VAL A 401 -19.64 -21.30 19.90
CA VAL A 401 -20.11 -22.06 18.70
C VAL A 401 -19.36 -23.38 18.48
N ARG A 402 -18.28 -23.67 19.23
CA ARG A 402 -17.59 -24.96 19.12
C ARG A 402 -18.16 -26.08 20.02
N ALA A 403 -19.11 -25.79 20.90
CA ALA A 403 -19.69 -26.74 21.82
C ALA A 403 -20.93 -27.48 21.28
N THR A 404 -21.66 -26.94 20.30
CA THR A 404 -22.92 -27.49 19.81
C THR A 404 -22.81 -28.49 18.68
N ASN A 405 -21.63 -28.68 18.05
CA ASN A 405 -21.48 -29.57 16.91
C ASN A 405 -20.85 -30.94 17.26
N ARG A 406 -20.81 -31.32 18.55
CA ARG A 406 -20.36 -32.66 19.00
C ARG A 406 -21.50 -33.61 19.39
N GLY A 407 -22.77 -33.25 19.16
CA GLY A 407 -23.94 -33.95 19.70
C GLY A 407 -24.82 -34.74 18.71
N HIS A 408 -24.48 -34.89 17.42
CA HIS A 408 -25.29 -35.74 16.53
C HIS A 408 -24.41 -36.70 15.72
N ARG A 409 -24.07 -37.86 16.35
CA ARG A 409 -23.84 -39.10 15.62
C ARG A 409 -25.11 -39.96 15.73
N PRO A 410 -25.79 -40.28 14.64
CA PRO A 410 -26.84 -41.29 14.64
C PRO A 410 -26.18 -42.67 14.81
N ARG A 411 -26.83 -43.52 15.61
CA ARG A 411 -26.54 -44.95 15.76
C ARG A 411 -27.04 -45.72 14.53
#